data_0047a1c6172cef5c5bbf22e78169ed4e
#
_entry.id   0047a1c6172cef5c5bbf22e78169ed4e
#
_cell.length_a   1.000
_cell.length_b   1.000
_cell.length_c   1.000
_cell.angle_alpha   90.00
_cell.angle_beta   90.00
_cell.angle_gamma   90.00
#
_symmetry.space_group_name_H-M   'P 1'
#
loop_
_entity.id
_entity.type
_entity.pdbx_description
1 polymer ?
#
loop_
_entity_poly.entity_id
_entity_poly.type
_entity_poly.pdbx_seq_one_letter_code
_entity_poly.pdbx_strand_id
1 'polypeptide(L)'
;MAVYKEEKTNTWRVIYRYTDWTGERKQTQKRGFSTKREAQAWEHEQLSRLGSDLDMTFKSFVERYTEDMKIRLKENTWATKEHIIRTKLVPYFGRLKMNGITTQQIITWQNELMNYRDENGKPYSPTYLRSLNSQLSAIFNHAVRYYNLRENPCRKVSSMGKKKGREMLFWTKEEYLKFADAMMDKPLSYYAFEMLYWCGIREGELLALTPADFDLEKGTVSITKTYNRLRGEDVITDPKTEKSNRVITMPQFLCDEMRDYLKKLYNAAPDERIFPVSKHYLKHEMERGCKETGVKQIRIHDIRHSHVSLLIDMGFSATAIADRVGHESVDITYHYAHLFPSRQTEMADKLNMERGN
;
A
#
# COMPACT_ATOMS: atom_id res chain seq x y z
N MET A 1 48.33 7.14 -2.90
CA MET A 1 47.63 8.07 -3.81
C MET A 1 48.53 9.25 -4.02
N ALA A 2 48.57 9.78 -5.22
CA ALA A 2 49.52 10.81 -5.49
C ALA A 2 48.98 11.79 -6.54
N VAL A 3 49.14 13.07 -6.23
CA VAL A 3 48.89 14.20 -7.12
C VAL A 3 50.21 14.52 -7.79
N TYR A 4 50.29 14.48 -9.10
CA TYR A 4 51.48 14.70 -9.89
C TYR A 4 51.34 15.95 -10.75
N LYS A 5 52.44 16.72 -10.90
CA LYS A 5 52.52 17.83 -11.86
C LYS A 5 52.90 17.29 -13.24
N GLU A 6 52.19 17.66 -14.27
CA GLU A 6 52.50 17.39 -15.66
C GLU A 6 53.30 18.57 -16.22
N GLU A 7 54.62 18.38 -16.39
CA GLU A 7 55.54 19.48 -16.81
C GLU A 7 55.20 20.00 -18.21
N LYS A 8 54.77 19.13 -19.14
CA LYS A 8 54.45 19.50 -20.52
C LYS A 8 53.25 20.44 -20.66
N THR A 9 52.25 20.30 -19.79
CA THR A 9 51.02 21.08 -19.85
C THR A 9 50.88 22.07 -18.70
N ASN A 10 51.84 22.08 -17.77
CA ASN A 10 51.82 22.85 -16.52
C ASN A 10 50.54 22.68 -15.70
N THR A 11 49.90 21.49 -15.80
CA THR A 11 48.67 21.11 -15.09
C THR A 11 48.97 20.01 -14.08
N TRP A 12 47.97 19.74 -13.22
CA TRP A 12 48.08 18.66 -12.22
C TRP A 12 47.21 17.48 -12.61
N ARG A 13 47.62 16.25 -12.27
CA ARG A 13 46.85 15.03 -12.43
C ARG A 13 46.77 14.26 -11.13
N VAL A 14 45.65 13.55 -10.94
CA VAL A 14 45.40 12.64 -9.83
C VAL A 14 45.34 11.22 -10.37
N ILE A 15 46.09 10.31 -9.74
CA ILE A 15 46.01 8.88 -9.99
C ILE A 15 45.54 8.22 -8.69
N TYR A 16 44.42 7.49 -8.73
CA TYR A 16 43.95 6.77 -7.59
C TYR A 16 43.58 5.32 -7.91
N ARG A 17 43.79 4.46 -6.92
CA ARG A 17 43.46 3.02 -6.98
C ARG A 17 42.33 2.73 -6.04
N TYR A 18 41.42 1.91 -6.48
CA TYR A 18 40.27 1.47 -5.67
C TYR A 18 39.96 -0.01 -5.96
N THR A 19 39.32 -0.65 -5.02
CA THR A 19 38.74 -1.98 -5.22
C THR A 19 37.30 -1.79 -5.64
N ASP A 20 36.87 -2.38 -6.76
CA ASP A 20 35.50 -2.29 -7.19
C ASP A 20 34.57 -3.25 -6.40
N TRP A 21 33.31 -3.21 -6.69
CA TRP A 21 32.29 -4.03 -6.04
C TRP A 21 32.45 -5.55 -6.29
N THR A 22 33.25 -5.94 -7.31
CA THR A 22 33.60 -7.35 -7.57
C THR A 22 34.83 -7.81 -6.77
N GLY A 23 35.49 -6.90 -6.04
CA GLY A 23 36.72 -7.16 -5.32
C GLY A 23 37.97 -6.94 -6.17
N GLU A 24 37.84 -6.53 -7.42
CA GLU A 24 38.97 -6.26 -8.31
C GLU A 24 39.61 -4.89 -8.03
N ARG A 25 40.95 -4.86 -8.01
CA ARG A 25 41.71 -3.62 -7.89
C ARG A 25 41.74 -2.89 -9.22
N LYS A 26 41.19 -1.68 -9.27
CA LYS A 26 41.19 -0.79 -10.45
C LYS A 26 41.99 0.48 -10.19
N GLN A 27 42.53 1.04 -11.27
CA GLN A 27 43.23 2.31 -11.25
C GLN A 27 42.57 3.25 -12.26
N THR A 28 42.37 4.50 -11.85
CA THR A 28 41.89 5.55 -12.75
C THR A 28 42.68 6.83 -12.53
N GLN A 29 42.65 7.74 -13.54
CA GLN A 29 43.32 9.03 -13.46
C GLN A 29 42.46 10.14 -14.03
N LYS A 30 42.63 11.35 -13.46
CA LYS A 30 42.06 12.58 -14.01
C LYS A 30 43.18 13.62 -14.15
N ARG A 31 43.18 14.33 -15.28
CA ARG A 31 44.20 15.33 -15.64
C ARG A 31 43.56 16.70 -15.84
N GLY A 32 44.36 17.77 -15.93
CA GLY A 32 43.93 19.09 -16.33
C GLY A 32 43.51 20.01 -15.18
N PHE A 33 43.91 19.72 -13.94
CA PHE A 33 43.68 20.64 -12.83
C PHE A 33 44.68 21.80 -12.89
N SER A 34 44.16 23.03 -12.70
CA SER A 34 44.96 24.24 -12.76
C SER A 34 45.91 24.39 -11.55
N THR A 35 45.52 23.86 -10.39
CA THR A 35 46.29 23.95 -9.16
C THR A 35 46.41 22.61 -8.44
N LYS A 36 47.46 22.45 -7.64
CA LYS A 36 47.61 21.29 -6.74
C LYS A 36 46.47 21.18 -5.76
N ARG A 37 45.99 22.30 -5.24
CA ARG A 37 44.86 22.35 -4.28
C ARG A 37 43.57 21.85 -4.89
N GLU A 38 43.28 22.21 -6.14
CA GLU A 38 42.10 21.75 -6.88
C GLU A 38 42.20 20.24 -7.13
N ALA A 39 43.35 19.73 -7.52
CA ALA A 39 43.58 18.29 -7.70
C ALA A 39 43.42 17.51 -6.39
N GLN A 40 43.95 18.04 -5.27
CA GLN A 40 43.78 17.44 -3.94
C GLN A 40 42.33 17.50 -3.43
N ALA A 41 41.63 18.60 -3.65
CA ALA A 41 40.24 18.71 -3.28
C ALA A 41 39.37 17.69 -4.06
N TRP A 42 39.61 17.56 -5.35
CA TRP A 42 38.97 16.55 -6.17
C TRP A 42 39.31 15.11 -5.74
N GLU A 43 40.60 14.84 -5.42
CA GLU A 43 41.05 13.55 -4.87
C GLU A 43 40.29 13.22 -3.59
N HIS A 44 40.23 14.16 -2.64
CA HIS A 44 39.54 13.97 -1.37
C HIS A 44 38.02 13.75 -1.56
N GLU A 45 37.42 14.44 -2.50
CA GLU A 45 35.99 14.23 -2.86
C GLU A 45 35.79 12.83 -3.46
N GLN A 46 36.67 12.39 -4.39
CA GLN A 46 36.57 11.03 -4.95
C GLN A 46 36.83 9.95 -3.90
N LEU A 47 37.77 10.14 -2.98
CA LEU A 47 38.01 9.23 -1.88
C LEU A 47 36.82 9.11 -0.93
N SER A 48 36.18 10.22 -0.63
CA SER A 48 34.98 10.21 0.18
C SER A 48 33.79 9.51 -0.52
N ARG A 49 33.79 9.53 -1.86
CA ARG A 49 32.83 8.77 -2.70
C ARG A 49 33.19 7.29 -2.83
N LEU A 50 34.49 6.96 -2.88
CA LEU A 50 34.98 5.59 -2.98
C LEU A 50 34.94 4.80 -1.66
N GLY A 51 34.78 5.49 -0.53
CA GLY A 51 34.51 4.86 0.76
C GLY A 51 33.12 4.24 0.85
N SER A 52 32.31 4.36 -0.21
CA SER A 52 31.06 3.63 -0.36
C SER A 52 31.27 2.51 -1.39
N ASP A 53 31.13 1.24 -0.98
CA ASP A 53 31.26 0.03 -1.82
C ASP A 53 30.28 -0.06 -2.99
N LEU A 54 29.55 1.00 -3.30
CA LEU A 54 28.48 1.01 -4.30
C LEU A 54 28.85 1.74 -5.60
N ASP A 55 29.99 1.38 -6.21
CA ASP A 55 30.33 1.81 -7.58
C ASP A 55 29.61 0.95 -8.67
N MET A 56 28.42 0.43 -8.36
CA MET A 56 27.59 -0.29 -9.30
C MET A 56 26.43 0.57 -9.82
N THR A 57 25.85 0.13 -10.95
CA THR A 57 24.67 0.82 -11.48
C THR A 57 23.44 0.63 -10.59
N PHE A 58 22.49 1.55 -10.67
CA PHE A 58 21.21 1.41 -9.97
C PHE A 58 20.48 0.12 -10.38
N LYS A 59 20.54 -0.29 -11.66
CA LYS A 59 19.97 -1.54 -12.14
C LYS A 59 20.59 -2.76 -11.44
N SER A 60 21.91 -2.84 -11.39
CA SER A 60 22.62 -3.96 -10.72
C SER A 60 22.34 -3.97 -9.20
N PHE A 61 22.19 -2.78 -8.58
CA PHE A 61 21.82 -2.71 -7.17
C PHE A 61 20.38 -3.18 -6.93
N VAL A 62 19.45 -2.85 -7.83
CA VAL A 62 18.06 -3.31 -7.75
C VAL A 62 17.96 -4.84 -7.80
N GLU A 63 18.84 -5.52 -8.54
CA GLU A 63 18.90 -6.99 -8.57
C GLU A 63 19.22 -7.54 -7.16
N ARG A 64 20.23 -6.99 -6.48
CA ARG A 64 20.57 -7.34 -5.09
C ARG A 64 19.45 -6.98 -4.11
N TYR A 65 18.90 -5.77 -4.23
CA TYR A 65 17.75 -5.35 -3.43
C TYR A 65 16.57 -6.30 -3.59
N THR A 66 16.36 -6.84 -4.77
CA THR A 66 15.31 -7.82 -5.06
C THR A 66 15.57 -9.14 -4.33
N GLU A 67 16.79 -9.66 -4.39
CA GLU A 67 17.20 -10.88 -3.68
C GLU A 67 16.98 -10.73 -2.16
N ASP A 68 17.41 -9.61 -1.59
CA ASP A 68 17.27 -9.33 -0.16
C ASP A 68 15.82 -9.18 0.30
N MET A 69 14.96 -8.55 -0.52
CA MET A 69 13.65 -8.11 -0.10
C MET A 69 12.51 -9.06 -0.50
N LYS A 70 12.67 -9.82 -1.58
CA LYS A 70 11.62 -10.72 -2.10
C LYS A 70 11.20 -11.77 -1.06
N ILE A 71 12.16 -12.33 -0.33
CA ILE A 71 11.92 -13.36 0.69
C ILE A 71 11.27 -12.76 1.95
N ARG A 72 11.50 -11.47 2.21
CA ARG A 72 11.04 -10.78 3.45
C ARG A 72 9.65 -10.15 3.33
N LEU A 73 9.11 -10.06 2.12
CA LEU A 73 7.85 -9.40 1.86
C LEU A 73 6.80 -10.37 1.37
N LYS A 74 5.55 -10.13 1.77
CA LYS A 74 4.40 -10.85 1.17
C LYS A 74 4.38 -10.60 -0.34
N GLU A 75 4.03 -11.62 -1.10
CA GLU A 75 4.07 -11.62 -2.57
C GLU A 75 3.33 -10.42 -3.20
N ASN A 76 2.14 -10.10 -2.70
CA ASN A 76 1.37 -8.93 -3.15
C ASN A 76 2.11 -7.60 -2.97
N THR A 77 2.82 -7.46 -1.84
CA THR A 77 3.61 -6.25 -1.55
C THR A 77 4.80 -6.18 -2.50
N TRP A 78 5.46 -7.33 -2.72
CA TRP A 78 6.58 -7.40 -3.64
C TRP A 78 6.16 -7.11 -5.08
N ALA A 79 5.08 -7.72 -5.58
CA ALA A 79 4.58 -7.49 -6.94
C ALA A 79 4.32 -5.99 -7.23
N THR A 80 3.75 -5.27 -6.27
CA THR A 80 3.53 -3.81 -6.40
C THR A 80 4.85 -3.05 -6.45
N LYS A 81 5.82 -3.39 -5.59
CA LYS A 81 7.14 -2.76 -5.57
C LYS A 81 7.92 -3.06 -6.85
N GLU A 82 7.94 -4.31 -7.28
CA GLU A 82 8.59 -4.77 -8.51
C GLU A 82 8.04 -4.03 -9.73
N HIS A 83 6.72 -3.86 -9.82
CA HIS A 83 6.10 -3.09 -10.90
C HIS A 83 6.61 -1.63 -10.93
N ILE A 84 6.62 -0.95 -9.78
CA ILE A 84 7.14 0.42 -9.68
C ILE A 84 8.62 0.47 -10.09
N ILE A 85 9.42 -0.42 -9.55
CA ILE A 85 10.86 -0.47 -9.83
C ILE A 85 11.10 -0.65 -11.34
N ARG A 86 10.47 -1.65 -11.94
CA ARG A 86 10.63 -2.00 -13.35
C ARG A 86 10.14 -0.90 -14.29
N THR A 87 9.00 -0.28 -13.99
CA THR A 87 8.33 0.64 -14.94
C THR A 87 8.66 2.11 -14.72
N LYS A 88 9.14 2.51 -13.52
CA LYS A 88 9.32 3.92 -13.15
C LYS A 88 10.72 4.26 -12.65
N LEU A 89 11.43 3.34 -12.03
CA LEU A 89 12.75 3.62 -11.46
C LEU A 89 13.89 3.18 -12.36
N VAL A 90 13.90 1.92 -12.80
CA VAL A 90 14.96 1.38 -13.66
C VAL A 90 15.07 2.10 -15.01
N PRO A 91 13.98 2.46 -15.71
CA PRO A 91 14.08 3.21 -16.96
C PRO A 91 14.79 4.56 -16.81
N TYR A 92 14.65 5.22 -15.67
CA TYR A 92 15.27 6.53 -15.43
C TYR A 92 16.67 6.43 -14.80
N PHE A 93 16.81 5.68 -13.70
CA PHE A 93 18.04 5.63 -12.91
C PHE A 93 18.96 4.46 -13.28
N GLY A 94 18.48 3.46 -14.01
CA GLY A 94 19.13 2.16 -14.17
C GLY A 94 20.59 2.19 -14.64
N ARG A 95 20.94 3.15 -15.50
CA ARG A 95 22.31 3.31 -16.03
C ARG A 95 23.23 4.15 -15.13
N LEU A 96 22.66 4.86 -14.16
CA LEU A 96 23.41 5.73 -13.26
C LEU A 96 24.07 4.88 -12.16
N LYS A 97 25.25 5.30 -11.71
CA LYS A 97 25.93 4.69 -10.56
C LYS A 97 25.21 5.08 -9.26
N MET A 98 25.04 4.13 -8.35
CA MET A 98 24.34 4.35 -7.07
C MET A 98 24.93 5.51 -6.26
N ASN A 99 26.26 5.57 -6.16
CA ASN A 99 26.99 6.63 -5.47
C ASN A 99 27.02 7.97 -6.24
N GLY A 100 26.63 7.96 -7.52
CA GLY A 100 26.61 9.13 -8.40
C GLY A 100 25.24 9.77 -8.59
N ILE A 101 24.17 9.16 -8.08
CA ILE A 101 22.81 9.73 -8.21
C ILE A 101 22.68 10.95 -7.31
N THR A 102 22.44 12.10 -7.94
CA THR A 102 22.39 13.41 -7.27
C THR A 102 20.95 13.82 -6.92
N THR A 103 20.86 14.72 -5.95
CA THR A 103 19.58 15.39 -5.58
C THR A 103 18.92 16.05 -6.79
N GLN A 104 19.73 16.68 -7.67
CA GLN A 104 19.22 17.33 -8.88
C GLN A 104 18.55 16.36 -9.85
N GLN A 105 19.13 15.18 -10.06
CA GLN A 105 18.54 14.14 -10.91
C GLN A 105 17.21 13.62 -10.33
N ILE A 106 17.10 13.52 -9.00
CA ILE A 106 15.84 13.13 -8.34
C ILE A 106 14.77 14.21 -8.55
N ILE A 107 15.10 15.49 -8.40
CA ILE A 107 14.18 16.60 -8.65
C ILE A 107 13.69 16.59 -10.10
N THR A 108 14.60 16.39 -11.06
CA THR A 108 14.23 16.31 -12.49
C THR A 108 13.26 15.16 -12.74
N TRP A 109 13.55 13.95 -12.22
CA TRP A 109 12.64 12.81 -12.30
C TRP A 109 11.28 13.07 -11.66
N GLN A 110 11.24 13.72 -10.49
CA GLN A 110 9.99 14.09 -9.83
C GLN A 110 9.17 15.07 -10.71
N ASN A 111 9.82 16.05 -11.31
CA ASN A 111 9.17 17.04 -12.18
C ASN A 111 8.58 16.37 -13.43
N GLU A 112 9.30 15.45 -14.06
CA GLU A 112 8.79 14.68 -15.19
C GLU A 112 7.53 13.89 -14.81
N LEU A 113 7.53 13.20 -13.66
CA LEU A 113 6.37 12.45 -13.19
C LEU A 113 5.17 13.32 -12.80
N MET A 114 5.40 14.50 -12.22
CA MET A 114 4.35 15.44 -11.88
C MET A 114 3.72 16.07 -13.12
N ASN A 115 4.51 16.27 -14.17
CA ASN A 115 4.05 16.83 -15.45
C ASN A 115 3.47 15.76 -16.38
N TYR A 116 3.61 14.48 -16.07
CA TYR A 116 3.08 13.39 -16.88
C TYR A 116 1.56 13.50 -17.04
N ARG A 117 1.10 13.23 -18.27
CA ARG A 117 -0.31 13.05 -18.61
C ARG A 117 -0.46 11.80 -19.46
N ASP A 118 -1.50 11.01 -19.19
CA ASP A 118 -1.84 9.85 -20.02
C ASP A 118 -2.52 10.28 -21.32
N GLU A 119 -2.91 9.31 -22.13
CA GLU A 119 -3.59 9.53 -23.43
C GLU A 119 -4.90 10.33 -23.30
N ASN A 120 -5.49 10.34 -22.10
CA ASN A 120 -6.71 11.09 -21.78
C ASN A 120 -6.41 12.42 -21.06
N GLY A 121 -5.15 12.87 -21.03
CA GLY A 121 -4.74 14.10 -20.35
C GLY A 121 -4.72 13.98 -18.80
N LYS A 122 -4.86 12.79 -18.23
CA LYS A 122 -4.97 12.59 -16.78
C LYS A 122 -3.58 12.48 -16.12
N PRO A 123 -3.32 13.24 -15.04
CA PRO A 123 -2.07 13.14 -14.29
C PRO A 123 -2.03 11.90 -13.40
N TYR A 124 -0.84 11.52 -12.94
CA TYR A 124 -0.71 10.58 -11.83
C TYR A 124 -1.40 11.10 -10.57
N SER A 125 -2.05 10.20 -9.83
CA SER A 125 -2.65 10.59 -8.56
C SER A 125 -1.58 11.02 -7.53
N PRO A 126 -1.87 11.99 -6.65
CA PRO A 126 -0.93 12.44 -5.62
C PRO A 126 -0.43 11.31 -4.71
N THR A 127 -1.27 10.32 -4.42
CA THR A 127 -0.90 9.13 -3.63
C THR A 127 0.03 8.20 -4.38
N TYR A 128 -0.16 8.02 -5.69
CA TYR A 128 0.73 7.23 -6.53
C TYR A 128 2.12 7.87 -6.63
N LEU A 129 2.19 9.19 -6.91
CA LEU A 129 3.46 9.94 -6.91
C LEU A 129 4.22 9.77 -5.59
N ARG A 130 3.51 9.82 -4.46
CA ARG A 130 4.11 9.56 -3.16
C ARG A 130 4.64 8.14 -3.05
N SER A 131 3.93 7.13 -3.57
CA SER A 131 4.37 5.74 -3.55
C SER A 131 5.64 5.53 -4.37
N LEU A 132 5.77 6.18 -5.53
CA LEU A 132 6.97 6.16 -6.35
C LEU A 132 8.17 6.74 -5.59
N ASN A 133 8.01 7.90 -4.98
CA ASN A 133 9.06 8.55 -4.19
C ASN A 133 9.46 7.69 -2.97
N SER A 134 8.50 7.10 -2.29
CA SER A 134 8.74 6.22 -1.13
C SER A 134 9.51 4.96 -1.53
N GLN A 135 9.22 4.38 -2.70
CA GLN A 135 9.93 3.21 -3.20
C GLN A 135 11.37 3.52 -3.57
N LEU A 136 11.65 4.66 -4.24
CA LEU A 136 13.00 5.09 -4.52
C LEU A 136 13.80 5.31 -3.22
N SER A 137 13.20 6.03 -2.26
CA SER A 137 13.82 6.27 -0.96
C SER A 137 14.07 4.98 -0.17
N ALA A 138 13.20 3.97 -0.28
CA ALA A 138 13.38 2.67 0.36
C ALA A 138 14.60 1.92 -0.19
N ILE A 139 14.84 1.97 -1.51
CA ILE A 139 16.03 1.37 -2.14
C ILE A 139 17.29 2.05 -1.64
N PHE A 140 17.32 3.39 -1.60
CA PHE A 140 18.48 4.12 -1.08
C PHE A 140 18.70 3.91 0.42
N ASN A 141 17.63 3.84 1.24
CA ASN A 141 17.75 3.50 2.66
C ASN A 141 18.34 2.10 2.87
N HIS A 142 17.96 1.13 2.04
CA HIS A 142 18.53 -0.21 2.06
C HIS A 142 20.02 -0.19 1.71
N ALA A 143 20.40 0.59 0.68
CA ALA A 143 21.78 0.79 0.29
C ALA A 143 22.63 1.42 1.41
N VAL A 144 22.09 2.44 2.09
CA VAL A 144 22.75 3.07 3.24
C VAL A 144 22.90 2.10 4.40
N ARG A 145 21.89 1.31 4.69
CA ARG A 145 21.85 0.43 5.88
C ARG A 145 22.75 -0.79 5.75
N TYR A 146 22.82 -1.38 4.56
CA TYR A 146 23.42 -2.71 4.37
C TYR A 146 24.59 -2.74 3.39
N TYR A 147 24.76 -1.69 2.57
CA TYR A 147 25.76 -1.65 1.50
C TYR A 147 26.64 -0.41 1.52
N ASN A 148 26.79 0.22 2.68
CA ASN A 148 27.69 1.33 2.94
C ASN A 148 27.53 2.55 2.01
N LEU A 149 26.35 2.77 1.42
CA LEU A 149 26.08 4.03 0.73
C LEU A 149 26.11 5.16 1.77
N ARG A 150 26.83 6.23 1.53
CA ARG A 150 27.06 7.31 2.48
C ARG A 150 25.78 7.95 2.98
N GLU A 151 24.85 8.26 2.09
CA GLU A 151 23.60 8.91 2.42
C GLU A 151 22.50 8.59 1.39
N ASN A 152 21.26 8.74 1.79
CA ASN A 152 20.12 8.64 0.89
C ASN A 152 19.84 10.03 0.27
N PRO A 153 20.07 10.22 -1.05
CA PRO A 153 19.87 11.52 -1.70
C PRO A 153 18.39 11.98 -1.70
N CYS A 154 17.43 11.05 -1.57
CA CYS A 154 16.01 11.40 -1.46
C CYS A 154 15.68 12.18 -0.19
N ARG A 155 16.50 12.13 0.86
CA ARG A 155 16.25 12.87 2.11
C ARG A 155 16.42 14.37 1.97
N LYS A 156 17.17 14.81 0.94
CA LYS A 156 17.42 16.23 0.64
C LYS A 156 16.39 16.83 -0.31
N VAL A 157 15.41 16.03 -0.74
CA VAL A 157 14.36 16.44 -1.68
C VAL A 157 13.01 16.32 -1.00
N SER A 158 12.14 17.29 -1.24
CA SER A 158 10.74 17.19 -0.80
C SER A 158 10.05 16.01 -1.46
N SER A 159 9.23 15.30 -0.70
CA SER A 159 8.44 14.20 -1.25
C SER A 159 7.36 14.74 -2.18
N MET A 160 7.23 14.17 -3.37
CA MET A 160 6.12 14.50 -4.26
C MET A 160 4.80 13.86 -3.79
N GLY A 161 3.69 14.49 -4.18
CA GLY A 161 2.35 14.01 -3.85
C GLY A 161 1.88 14.33 -2.44
N LYS A 162 0.70 13.84 -2.08
CA LYS A 162 0.04 14.12 -0.79
C LYS A 162 -0.12 12.84 0.04
N LYS A 163 -0.10 12.98 1.36
CA LYS A 163 -0.32 11.88 2.30
C LYS A 163 -1.80 11.49 2.40
N LYS A 164 -2.71 12.46 2.35
CA LYS A 164 -4.16 12.21 2.44
C LYS A 164 -4.71 11.76 1.09
N GLY A 165 -5.38 10.61 1.09
CA GLY A 165 -6.24 10.15 0.01
C GLY A 165 -7.50 11.02 -0.13
N ARG A 166 -8.44 10.55 -0.95
CA ARG A 166 -9.78 11.12 -1.05
C ARG A 166 -10.52 10.97 0.29
N GLU A 167 -11.48 11.84 0.52
CA GLU A 167 -12.43 11.72 1.62
C GLU A 167 -13.07 10.34 1.65
N MET A 168 -13.29 9.81 2.86
CA MET A 168 -13.98 8.54 3.04
C MET A 168 -15.47 8.75 2.74
N LEU A 169 -15.95 8.04 1.73
CA LEU A 169 -17.37 7.97 1.43
C LEU A 169 -17.98 6.77 2.16
N PHE A 170 -19.26 6.87 2.51
CA PHE A 170 -20.04 5.77 3.06
C PHE A 170 -21.51 5.93 2.69
N TRP A 171 -22.24 4.84 2.73
CA TRP A 171 -23.70 4.83 2.61
C TRP A 171 -24.36 4.84 3.98
N THR A 172 -25.47 5.54 4.09
CA THR A 172 -26.41 5.34 5.20
C THR A 172 -27.10 3.98 5.06
N LYS A 173 -27.83 3.55 6.11
CA LYS A 173 -28.61 2.32 6.04
C LYS A 173 -29.64 2.35 4.91
N GLU A 174 -30.33 3.48 4.75
CA GLU A 174 -31.37 3.67 3.73
C GLU A 174 -30.76 3.61 2.32
N GLU A 175 -29.62 4.25 2.10
CA GLU A 175 -28.88 4.18 0.83
C GLU A 175 -28.47 2.75 0.51
N TYR A 176 -28.00 2.00 1.51
CA TYR A 176 -27.61 0.61 1.34
C TYR A 176 -28.81 -0.27 0.99
N LEU A 177 -29.92 -0.18 1.75
CA LEU A 177 -31.11 -0.99 1.50
C LEU A 177 -31.66 -0.75 0.08
N LYS A 178 -31.72 0.52 -0.34
CA LYS A 178 -32.11 0.87 -1.71
C LYS A 178 -31.21 0.25 -2.76
N PHE A 179 -29.91 0.18 -2.50
CA PHE A 179 -28.95 -0.48 -3.39
C PHE A 179 -29.15 -2.01 -3.37
N ALA A 180 -29.35 -2.61 -2.20
CA ALA A 180 -29.52 -4.05 -2.03
C ALA A 180 -30.73 -4.58 -2.79
N ASP A 181 -31.86 -3.84 -2.77
CA ASP A 181 -33.06 -4.18 -3.54
C ASP A 181 -32.77 -4.36 -5.04
N ALA A 182 -31.94 -3.51 -5.63
CA ALA A 182 -31.55 -3.63 -7.02
C ALA A 182 -30.57 -4.79 -7.30
N MET A 183 -30.00 -5.43 -6.26
CA MET A 183 -29.13 -6.60 -6.40
C MET A 183 -29.88 -7.93 -6.33
N MET A 184 -31.16 -7.93 -5.97
CA MET A 184 -31.95 -9.15 -5.77
C MET A 184 -32.12 -9.99 -7.05
N ASP A 185 -31.99 -9.36 -8.23
CA ASP A 185 -32.01 -10.03 -9.54
C ASP A 185 -30.83 -10.99 -9.74
N LYS A 186 -29.73 -10.80 -8.99
CA LYS A 186 -28.51 -11.60 -9.05
C LYS A 186 -28.11 -12.12 -7.66
N PRO A 187 -28.55 -13.31 -7.28
CA PRO A 187 -28.32 -13.85 -5.93
C PRO A 187 -26.87 -13.77 -5.45
N LEU A 188 -25.90 -14.12 -6.31
CA LEU A 188 -24.48 -14.05 -5.96
C LEU A 188 -24.06 -12.62 -5.56
N SER A 189 -24.50 -11.61 -6.32
CA SER A 189 -24.19 -10.20 -6.01
C SER A 189 -24.90 -9.76 -4.73
N TYR A 190 -26.18 -10.07 -4.58
CA TYR A 190 -26.97 -9.75 -3.40
C TYR A 190 -26.29 -10.25 -2.12
N TYR A 191 -26.05 -11.55 -2.01
CA TYR A 191 -25.45 -12.14 -0.80
C TYR A 191 -24.00 -11.66 -0.56
N ALA A 192 -23.25 -11.38 -1.63
CA ALA A 192 -21.91 -10.81 -1.49
C ALA A 192 -21.95 -9.41 -0.84
N PHE A 193 -22.88 -8.54 -1.28
CA PHE A 193 -23.03 -7.21 -0.70
C PHE A 193 -23.65 -7.24 0.70
N GLU A 194 -24.58 -8.15 0.99
CA GLU A 194 -25.10 -8.39 2.34
C GLU A 194 -23.97 -8.74 3.33
N MET A 195 -23.11 -9.67 2.97
CA MET A 195 -21.93 -10.00 3.79
C MET A 195 -20.99 -8.83 3.98
N LEU A 196 -20.71 -8.04 2.93
CA LEU A 196 -19.86 -6.86 3.03
C LEU A 196 -20.42 -5.79 3.97
N TYR A 197 -21.73 -5.52 3.86
CA TYR A 197 -22.37 -4.46 4.62
C TYR A 197 -22.60 -4.86 6.07
N TRP A 198 -23.23 -6.01 6.33
CA TRP A 198 -23.65 -6.40 7.68
C TRP A 198 -22.53 -7.04 8.52
N CYS A 199 -21.48 -7.57 7.89
CA CYS A 199 -20.31 -8.06 8.61
C CYS A 199 -19.12 -7.11 8.58
N GLY A 200 -19.10 -6.12 7.69
CA GLY A 200 -17.98 -5.17 7.55
C GLY A 200 -16.67 -5.81 7.14
N ILE A 201 -16.69 -6.98 6.49
CA ILE A 201 -15.50 -7.70 6.04
C ILE A 201 -14.83 -7.03 4.85
N ARG A 202 -13.54 -7.31 4.64
CA ARG A 202 -12.81 -6.80 3.47
C ARG A 202 -13.19 -7.58 2.22
N GLU A 203 -13.18 -6.91 1.06
CA GLU A 203 -13.47 -7.54 -0.24
C GLU A 203 -12.66 -8.84 -0.49
N GLY A 204 -11.37 -8.84 -0.15
CA GLY A 204 -10.55 -10.04 -0.28
C GLY A 204 -10.92 -11.14 0.73
N GLU A 205 -11.41 -10.80 1.91
CA GLU A 205 -11.93 -11.75 2.90
C GLU A 205 -13.23 -12.37 2.39
N LEU A 206 -14.17 -11.57 1.89
CA LEU A 206 -15.40 -12.04 1.25
C LEU A 206 -15.13 -13.07 0.16
N LEU A 207 -14.26 -12.71 -0.80
CA LEU A 207 -13.96 -13.54 -1.96
C LEU A 207 -13.20 -14.84 -1.63
N ALA A 208 -12.71 -14.98 -0.40
CA ALA A 208 -12.04 -16.18 0.11
C ALA A 208 -12.99 -17.09 0.90
N LEU A 209 -14.22 -16.66 1.22
CA LEU A 209 -15.16 -17.43 2.03
C LEU A 209 -15.54 -18.75 1.35
N THR A 210 -15.65 -19.80 2.18
CA THR A 210 -16.05 -21.15 1.82
C THR A 210 -17.17 -21.63 2.75
N PRO A 211 -17.92 -22.68 2.42
CA PRO A 211 -18.93 -23.21 3.33
C PRO A 211 -18.39 -23.54 4.73
N ALA A 212 -17.15 -24.05 4.83
CA ALA A 212 -16.53 -24.41 6.09
C ALA A 212 -16.25 -23.21 7.03
N ASP A 213 -16.31 -21.98 6.54
CA ASP A 213 -16.10 -20.79 7.37
C ASP A 213 -17.36 -20.41 8.19
N PHE A 214 -18.53 -21.01 7.90
CA PHE A 214 -19.80 -20.70 8.55
C PHE A 214 -20.18 -21.74 9.59
N ASP A 215 -20.48 -21.28 10.81
CA ASP A 215 -21.21 -22.03 11.82
C ASP A 215 -22.59 -21.39 11.98
N LEU A 216 -23.54 -21.84 11.15
CA LEU A 216 -24.88 -21.25 11.10
C LEU A 216 -25.76 -21.64 12.31
N GLU A 217 -25.36 -22.64 13.11
CA GLU A 217 -26.02 -22.98 14.36
C GLU A 217 -25.64 -21.98 15.47
N LYS A 218 -24.36 -21.59 15.51
CA LYS A 218 -23.88 -20.52 16.40
C LYS A 218 -24.08 -19.12 15.83
N GLY A 219 -24.48 -19.00 14.57
CA GLY A 219 -24.65 -17.72 13.90
C GLY A 219 -23.32 -16.99 13.69
N THR A 220 -22.23 -17.70 13.34
CA THR A 220 -20.92 -17.10 13.20
C THR A 220 -20.25 -17.38 11.85
N VAL A 221 -19.37 -16.48 11.44
CA VAL A 221 -18.48 -16.65 10.30
C VAL A 221 -17.02 -16.40 10.70
N SER A 222 -16.13 -17.31 10.31
CA SER A 222 -14.69 -17.26 10.58
C SER A 222 -13.96 -16.57 9.44
N ILE A 223 -13.22 -15.51 9.73
CA ILE A 223 -12.41 -14.77 8.77
C ILE A 223 -10.94 -15.14 9.00
N THR A 224 -10.42 -16.08 8.21
CA THR A 224 -9.07 -16.65 8.38
C THR A 224 -8.21 -16.55 7.13
N LYS A 225 -8.76 -16.09 6.02
CA LYS A 225 -8.09 -16.08 4.71
C LYS A 225 -8.51 -14.88 3.87
N THR A 226 -7.71 -14.56 2.87
CA THR A 226 -7.97 -13.47 1.93
C THR A 226 -7.61 -13.86 0.51
N TYR A 227 -8.47 -13.53 -0.42
CA TYR A 227 -8.29 -13.73 -1.85
C TYR A 227 -7.55 -12.57 -2.49
N ASN A 228 -6.60 -12.91 -3.34
CA ASN A 228 -5.91 -11.99 -4.23
C ASN A 228 -5.78 -12.60 -5.62
N ARG A 229 -5.66 -11.77 -6.63
CA ARG A 229 -5.31 -12.20 -7.98
C ARG A 229 -3.95 -11.65 -8.34
N LEU A 230 -2.97 -12.55 -8.52
CA LEU A 230 -1.58 -12.23 -8.81
C LEU A 230 -1.18 -12.82 -10.15
N ARG A 231 -0.64 -11.99 -11.05
CA ARG A 231 -0.16 -12.42 -12.37
C ARG A 231 -1.19 -13.24 -13.18
N GLY A 232 -2.49 -12.99 -12.93
CA GLY A 232 -3.58 -13.71 -13.59
C GLY A 232 -4.07 -14.96 -12.84
N GLU A 233 -3.41 -15.37 -11.76
CA GLU A 233 -3.77 -16.53 -10.94
C GLU A 233 -4.49 -16.12 -9.66
N ASP A 234 -5.43 -16.94 -9.23
CA ASP A 234 -6.16 -16.76 -7.98
C ASP A 234 -5.32 -17.33 -6.83
N VAL A 235 -5.03 -16.50 -5.84
CA VAL A 235 -4.20 -16.85 -4.70
C VAL A 235 -4.96 -16.58 -3.40
N ILE A 236 -5.11 -17.60 -2.57
CA ILE A 236 -5.65 -17.46 -1.22
C ILE A 236 -4.47 -17.47 -0.24
N THR A 237 -4.40 -16.47 0.62
CA THR A 237 -3.35 -16.30 1.62
C THR A 237 -3.94 -16.03 2.99
N ASP A 238 -3.12 -16.21 4.02
CA ASP A 238 -3.47 -15.77 5.36
C ASP A 238 -3.71 -14.24 5.39
N PRO A 239 -4.54 -13.76 6.31
CA PRO A 239 -4.77 -12.35 6.51
C PRO A 239 -3.47 -11.57 6.76
N LYS A 240 -3.53 -10.25 6.57
CA LYS A 240 -2.36 -9.39 6.67
C LYS A 240 -1.74 -9.34 8.06
N THR A 241 -2.59 -9.42 9.10
CA THR A 241 -2.20 -9.33 10.52
C THR A 241 -2.96 -10.38 11.34
N GLU A 242 -2.42 -10.76 12.50
CA GLU A 242 -3.07 -11.72 13.42
C GLU A 242 -4.47 -11.26 13.84
N LYS A 243 -4.67 -9.97 14.13
CA LYS A 243 -5.98 -9.40 14.45
C LYS A 243 -7.00 -9.46 13.31
N SER A 244 -6.55 -9.74 12.09
CA SER A 244 -7.47 -9.97 10.98
C SER A 244 -8.12 -11.35 11.06
N ASN A 245 -7.49 -12.33 11.76
CA ASN A 245 -8.11 -13.59 12.11
C ASN A 245 -9.15 -13.34 13.22
N ARG A 246 -10.41 -13.52 12.89
CA ARG A 246 -11.50 -13.23 13.82
C ARG A 246 -12.74 -14.04 13.47
N VAL A 247 -13.60 -14.22 14.46
CA VAL A 247 -14.94 -14.76 14.29
C VAL A 247 -15.93 -13.60 14.44
N ILE A 248 -16.87 -13.50 13.52
CA ILE A 248 -17.90 -12.47 13.52
C ILE A 248 -19.26 -13.14 13.80
N THR A 249 -19.97 -12.69 14.84
CA THR A 249 -21.36 -13.06 15.06
C THR A 249 -22.22 -12.30 14.04
N MET A 250 -22.97 -13.05 13.24
CA MET A 250 -23.89 -12.52 12.23
C MET A 250 -25.25 -12.23 12.83
N PRO A 251 -25.98 -11.22 12.33
CA PRO A 251 -27.40 -11.06 12.64
C PRO A 251 -28.19 -12.29 12.16
N GLN A 252 -29.28 -12.64 12.87
CA GLN A 252 -30.06 -13.83 12.57
C GLN A 252 -30.58 -13.86 11.13
N PHE A 253 -31.13 -12.73 10.64
CA PHE A 253 -31.60 -12.64 9.26
C PHE A 253 -30.52 -12.99 8.24
N LEU A 254 -29.27 -12.54 8.46
CA LEU A 254 -28.15 -12.84 7.57
C LEU A 254 -27.75 -14.32 7.66
N CYS A 255 -27.88 -14.95 8.83
CA CYS A 255 -27.68 -16.39 8.98
C CYS A 255 -28.70 -17.18 8.14
N ASP A 256 -29.96 -16.75 8.16
CA ASP A 256 -31.02 -17.39 7.41
C ASP A 256 -30.82 -17.20 5.89
N GLU A 257 -30.48 -16.00 5.47
CA GLU A 257 -30.14 -15.70 4.08
C GLU A 257 -28.94 -16.51 3.59
N MET A 258 -27.87 -16.58 4.38
CA MET A 258 -26.69 -17.36 4.01
C MET A 258 -26.97 -18.88 4.00
N ARG A 259 -27.85 -19.38 4.89
CA ARG A 259 -28.29 -20.76 4.85
C ARG A 259 -29.01 -21.07 3.54
N ASP A 260 -29.87 -20.17 3.08
CA ASP A 260 -30.59 -20.33 1.82
C ASP A 260 -29.66 -20.18 0.61
N TYR A 261 -28.68 -19.30 0.68
CA TYR A 261 -27.68 -19.18 -0.37
C TYR A 261 -26.83 -20.44 -0.49
N LEU A 262 -26.30 -20.95 0.62
CA LEU A 262 -25.47 -22.18 0.63
C LEU A 262 -26.24 -23.40 0.12
N LYS A 263 -27.55 -23.53 0.42
CA LYS A 263 -28.40 -24.58 -0.15
C LYS A 263 -28.54 -24.48 -1.69
N LYS A 264 -28.50 -23.27 -2.24
CA LYS A 264 -28.58 -23.04 -3.70
C LYS A 264 -27.27 -23.36 -4.44
N LEU A 265 -26.14 -23.42 -3.71
CA LEU A 265 -24.86 -23.82 -4.28
C LEU A 265 -24.84 -25.34 -4.42
N TYR A 266 -25.09 -25.83 -5.64
CA TYR A 266 -25.15 -27.26 -5.91
C TYR A 266 -23.77 -27.90 -5.72
N ASN A 267 -23.67 -28.91 -4.82
CA ASN A 267 -22.45 -29.68 -4.55
C ASN A 267 -21.19 -28.85 -4.23
N ALA A 268 -21.32 -27.66 -3.65
CA ALA A 268 -20.16 -26.89 -3.23
C ALA A 268 -19.33 -27.67 -2.20
N ALA A 269 -18.05 -27.90 -2.51
CA ALA A 269 -17.15 -28.54 -1.56
C ALA A 269 -16.91 -27.63 -0.34
N PRO A 270 -16.64 -28.17 0.86
CA PRO A 270 -16.45 -27.39 2.06
C PRO A 270 -15.36 -26.31 1.96
N ASP A 271 -14.39 -26.50 1.08
CA ASP A 271 -13.23 -25.64 0.81
C ASP A 271 -13.36 -24.81 -0.49
N GLU A 272 -14.45 -24.96 -1.23
CA GLU A 272 -14.71 -24.20 -2.43
C GLU A 272 -15.23 -22.80 -2.12
N ARG A 273 -14.78 -21.79 -2.88
CA ARG A 273 -15.22 -20.40 -2.68
C ARG A 273 -16.69 -20.25 -3.02
N ILE A 274 -17.47 -19.72 -2.08
CA ILE A 274 -18.91 -19.45 -2.30
C ILE A 274 -19.18 -18.24 -3.19
N PHE A 275 -18.17 -17.36 -3.34
CA PHE A 275 -18.18 -16.21 -4.26
C PHE A 275 -17.06 -16.35 -5.28
N PRO A 276 -17.17 -17.23 -6.30
CA PRO A 276 -16.12 -17.53 -7.27
C PRO A 276 -15.99 -16.44 -8.35
N VAL A 277 -15.98 -15.17 -7.93
CA VAL A 277 -15.89 -14.00 -8.80
C VAL A 277 -14.64 -13.18 -8.49
N SER A 278 -14.33 -12.22 -9.37
CA SER A 278 -13.21 -11.30 -9.19
C SER A 278 -13.65 -9.99 -8.52
N LYS A 279 -12.69 -9.23 -8.00
CA LYS A 279 -12.93 -7.85 -7.51
C LYS A 279 -13.54 -6.95 -8.59
N HIS A 280 -13.16 -7.18 -9.85
CA HIS A 280 -13.69 -6.42 -10.97
C HIS A 280 -15.20 -6.65 -11.17
N TYR A 281 -15.66 -7.90 -10.97
CA TYR A 281 -17.09 -8.22 -11.03
C TYR A 281 -17.87 -7.43 -9.97
N LEU A 282 -17.46 -7.45 -8.70
CA LEU A 282 -18.12 -6.70 -7.63
C LEU A 282 -18.16 -5.20 -7.92
N LYS A 283 -17.08 -4.66 -8.48
CA LYS A 283 -17.03 -3.26 -8.88
C LYS A 283 -18.08 -2.94 -9.97
N HIS A 284 -18.23 -3.79 -10.99
CA HIS A 284 -19.23 -3.62 -12.03
C HIS A 284 -20.65 -3.71 -11.49
N GLU A 285 -20.91 -4.67 -10.61
CA GLU A 285 -22.25 -4.80 -9.99
C GLU A 285 -22.57 -3.59 -9.11
N MET A 286 -21.59 -3.06 -8.39
CA MET A 286 -21.77 -1.80 -7.64
C MET A 286 -22.09 -0.63 -8.59
N GLU A 287 -21.35 -0.49 -9.69
CA GLU A 287 -21.60 0.56 -10.69
C GLU A 287 -23.01 0.42 -11.30
N ARG A 288 -23.43 -0.82 -11.59
CA ARG A 288 -24.78 -1.11 -12.09
C ARG A 288 -25.84 -0.69 -11.09
N GLY A 289 -25.75 -1.19 -9.85
CA GLY A 289 -26.76 -0.90 -8.83
C GLY A 289 -26.84 0.58 -8.45
N CYS A 290 -25.69 1.27 -8.35
CA CYS A 290 -25.69 2.71 -8.13
C CYS A 290 -26.36 3.48 -9.28
N LYS A 291 -26.16 3.08 -10.54
CA LYS A 291 -26.81 3.68 -11.70
C LYS A 291 -28.32 3.46 -11.71
N GLU A 292 -28.76 2.26 -11.36
CA GLU A 292 -30.17 1.87 -11.32
C GLU A 292 -30.94 2.58 -10.22
N THR A 293 -30.34 2.64 -9.03
CA THR A 293 -31.00 3.21 -7.84
C THR A 293 -30.80 4.71 -7.65
N GLY A 294 -29.81 5.31 -8.35
CA GLY A 294 -29.38 6.69 -8.13
C GLY A 294 -28.65 6.90 -6.81
N VAL A 295 -28.28 5.85 -6.10
CA VAL A 295 -27.42 5.95 -4.90
C VAL A 295 -26.02 6.39 -5.30
N LYS A 296 -25.40 7.25 -4.50
CA LYS A 296 -24.04 7.72 -4.78
C LYS A 296 -23.04 6.57 -4.90
N GLN A 297 -22.20 6.59 -5.93
CA GLN A 297 -21.18 5.57 -6.11
C GLN A 297 -20.05 5.73 -5.08
N ILE A 298 -19.74 4.64 -4.40
CA ILE A 298 -18.60 4.51 -3.48
C ILE A 298 -17.68 3.38 -3.97
N ARG A 299 -16.54 3.16 -3.31
CA ARG A 299 -15.68 2.00 -3.59
C ARG A 299 -16.19 0.79 -2.80
N ILE A 300 -15.91 -0.44 -3.25
CA ILE A 300 -16.26 -1.66 -2.51
C ILE A 300 -15.74 -1.60 -1.06
N HIS A 301 -14.51 -1.12 -0.85
CA HIS A 301 -13.96 -0.97 0.50
C HIS A 301 -14.74 0.04 1.37
N ASP A 302 -15.42 1.01 0.76
CA ASP A 302 -16.19 2.02 1.50
C ASP A 302 -17.49 1.45 2.08
N ILE A 303 -17.94 0.25 1.65
CA ILE A 303 -19.03 -0.50 2.30
C ILE A 303 -18.65 -0.84 3.75
N ARG A 304 -17.40 -1.22 3.99
CA ARG A 304 -16.90 -1.42 5.35
C ARG A 304 -16.90 -0.12 6.16
N HIS A 305 -16.64 1.04 5.52
CA HIS A 305 -16.81 2.33 6.16
C HIS A 305 -18.27 2.59 6.51
N SER A 306 -19.20 2.18 5.66
CA SER A 306 -20.66 2.25 5.93
C SER A 306 -21.05 1.40 7.13
N HIS A 307 -20.53 0.16 7.24
CA HIS A 307 -20.74 -0.69 8.42
C HIS A 307 -20.21 -0.05 9.71
N VAL A 308 -19.00 0.50 9.68
CA VAL A 308 -18.42 1.20 10.84
C VAL A 308 -19.26 2.41 11.23
N SER A 309 -19.70 3.22 10.24
CA SER A 309 -20.57 4.37 10.47
C SER A 309 -21.90 3.97 11.11
N LEU A 310 -22.53 2.88 10.63
CA LEU A 310 -23.76 2.34 11.20
C LEU A 310 -23.57 1.92 12.67
N LEU A 311 -22.48 1.23 13.00
CA LEU A 311 -22.22 0.81 14.38
C LEU A 311 -21.94 2.00 15.30
N ILE A 312 -21.30 3.06 14.79
CA ILE A 312 -21.11 4.32 15.52
C ILE A 312 -22.46 4.97 15.83
N ASP A 313 -23.34 5.06 14.84
CA ASP A 313 -24.69 5.62 14.98
C ASP A 313 -25.53 4.83 16.00
N MET A 314 -25.36 3.51 16.02
CA MET A 314 -25.97 2.62 17.03
C MET A 314 -25.34 2.76 18.44
N GLY A 315 -24.30 3.58 18.62
CA GLY A 315 -23.69 3.88 19.90
C GLY A 315 -22.63 2.90 20.40
N PHE A 316 -22.13 2.00 19.55
CA PHE A 316 -21.06 1.08 19.95
C PHE A 316 -19.71 1.81 20.12
N SER A 317 -18.87 1.30 21.03
CA SER A 317 -17.56 1.88 21.33
C SER A 317 -16.57 1.63 20.16
N ALA A 318 -15.60 2.52 20.01
CA ALA A 318 -14.55 2.38 19.01
C ALA A 318 -13.75 1.08 19.16
N THR A 319 -13.57 0.59 20.40
CA THR A 319 -12.89 -0.69 20.68
C THR A 319 -13.72 -1.89 20.20
N ALA A 320 -15.01 -1.94 20.53
CA ALA A 320 -15.88 -3.02 20.08
C ALA A 320 -15.98 -3.06 18.54
N ILE A 321 -16.07 -1.89 17.90
CA ILE A 321 -16.05 -1.79 16.44
C ILE A 321 -14.72 -2.27 15.87
N ALA A 322 -13.58 -1.85 16.44
CA ALA A 322 -12.24 -2.26 15.98
C ALA A 322 -12.06 -3.78 16.05
N ASP A 323 -12.49 -4.42 17.11
CA ASP A 323 -12.45 -5.88 17.30
C ASP A 323 -13.31 -6.59 16.25
N ARG A 324 -14.57 -6.15 16.07
CA ARG A 324 -15.49 -6.75 15.08
C ARG A 324 -14.94 -6.69 13.66
N VAL A 325 -14.44 -5.53 13.25
CA VAL A 325 -13.94 -5.37 11.89
C VAL A 325 -12.49 -5.82 11.72
N GLY A 326 -11.75 -6.12 12.79
CA GLY A 326 -10.34 -6.51 12.76
C GLY A 326 -9.43 -5.36 12.34
N HIS A 327 -9.52 -4.22 13.03
CA HIS A 327 -8.56 -3.15 12.91
C HIS A 327 -7.30 -3.46 13.76
N GLU A 328 -6.12 -3.27 13.19
CA GLU A 328 -4.84 -3.50 13.87
C GLU A 328 -4.65 -2.58 15.09
N SER A 329 -5.13 -1.33 14.97
CA SER A 329 -5.17 -0.34 16.03
C SER A 329 -6.55 0.32 16.08
N VAL A 330 -7.01 0.65 17.28
CA VAL A 330 -8.23 1.45 17.50
C VAL A 330 -8.10 2.84 16.84
N ASP A 331 -6.89 3.36 16.66
CA ASP A 331 -6.63 4.61 15.94
C ASP A 331 -7.25 4.61 14.54
N ILE A 332 -7.32 3.45 13.87
CA ILE A 332 -7.99 3.32 12.57
C ILE A 332 -9.48 3.64 12.72
N THR A 333 -10.11 3.20 13.80
CA THR A 333 -11.52 3.51 14.08
C THR A 333 -11.69 4.98 14.48
N TYR A 334 -10.72 5.60 15.11
CA TYR A 334 -10.77 7.03 15.42
C TYR A 334 -10.67 7.96 14.20
N HIS A 335 -10.31 7.46 13.02
CA HIS A 335 -10.49 8.24 11.78
C HIS A 335 -11.97 8.60 11.51
N TYR A 336 -12.88 7.88 12.13
CA TYR A 336 -14.33 8.15 12.12
C TYR A 336 -14.78 8.97 13.33
N ALA A 337 -13.87 9.56 14.11
CA ALA A 337 -14.19 10.27 15.34
C ALA A 337 -15.24 11.39 15.14
N HIS A 338 -15.24 12.00 13.94
CA HIS A 338 -16.21 13.03 13.56
C HIS A 338 -17.66 12.51 13.40
N LEU A 339 -17.84 11.19 13.28
CA LEU A 339 -19.16 10.55 13.20
C LEU A 339 -19.70 10.15 14.57
N PHE A 340 -18.85 10.11 15.62
CA PHE A 340 -19.31 9.82 16.96
C PHE A 340 -20.14 11.02 17.48
N PRO A 341 -21.38 10.78 17.95
CA PRO A 341 -22.21 11.86 18.46
C PRO A 341 -21.55 12.51 19.69
N SER A 342 -21.69 13.81 19.80
CA SER A 342 -21.30 14.50 21.01
C SER A 342 -22.28 14.14 22.13
N ARG A 343 -21.81 13.43 23.13
CA ARG A 343 -22.60 13.04 24.31
C ARG A 343 -22.42 13.99 25.48
N GLN A 344 -21.99 15.23 25.24
CA GLN A 344 -21.72 16.19 26.31
C GLN A 344 -22.96 16.47 27.18
N THR A 345 -24.11 16.64 26.54
CA THR A 345 -25.38 16.85 27.26
C THR A 345 -25.78 15.60 28.03
N GLU A 346 -25.75 14.41 27.42
CA GLU A 346 -26.02 13.14 28.08
C GLU A 346 -25.10 12.88 29.28
N MET A 347 -23.80 13.21 29.15
CA MET A 347 -22.84 13.11 30.26
C MET A 347 -23.22 14.07 31.40
N ALA A 348 -23.57 15.32 31.06
CA ALA A 348 -23.99 16.29 32.07
C ALA A 348 -25.28 15.86 32.79
N ASP A 349 -26.25 15.33 32.07
CA ASP A 349 -27.49 14.84 32.63
C ASP A 349 -27.26 13.64 33.55
N LYS A 350 -26.43 12.67 33.14
CA LYS A 350 -26.07 11.53 34.00
C LYS A 350 -25.30 11.96 35.24
N LEU A 351 -24.36 12.90 35.13
CA LEU A 351 -23.66 13.44 36.29
C LEU A 351 -24.61 14.18 37.26
N ASN A 352 -25.64 14.86 36.75
CA ASN A 352 -26.63 15.48 37.55
C ASN A 352 -27.47 14.42 38.31
N MET A 353 -27.83 13.31 37.68
CA MET A 353 -28.55 12.20 38.32
C MET A 353 -27.70 11.55 39.43
N GLU A 354 -26.42 11.29 39.19
CA GLU A 354 -25.52 10.71 40.18
C GLU A 354 -25.30 11.63 41.42
N ARG A 355 -25.34 12.94 41.25
CA ARG A 355 -25.23 13.92 42.33
C ARG A 355 -26.53 14.05 43.14
N GLY A 356 -27.67 13.73 42.53
CA GLY A 356 -29.00 13.84 43.15
C GLY A 356 -29.40 12.64 44.05
N ASN A 357 -28.57 11.61 44.07
CA ASN A 357 -28.64 10.48 44.97
C ASN A 357 -27.62 10.68 46.12
#